data_5683c681828883fbd52f59dd38324631
#
_entry.id   5683c681828883fbd52f59dd38324631
#
_cell.length_a   1.000
_cell.length_b   1.000
_cell.length_c   1.000
_cell.angle_alpha   90.00
_cell.angle_beta   90.00
_cell.angle_gamma   90.00
#
_symmetry.space_group_name_H-M   'P 1'
#
loop_
_entity.id
_entity.type
_entity.pdbx_description
1 polymer ?
#
loop_
_entity_poly.entity_id
_entity_poly.type
_entity_poly.pdbx_seq_one_letter_code
_entity_poly.pdbx_strand_id
1 'polypeptide(L)'
;MKYATPLLITATMVLAGCAKKPPEELPPAPVGTAPTPAPTPPAGPGYAPGSQGDFLANTMSDRVLFDTDRFNIDPQDQAILQSQARWLAQNPNARITIEGHTDERGTRDYNLALGERRANAAKNYLASLGVSPARMTTVSYGKERPEALGSNEAAWAQNRRAVSVVVR
;
A
#
# COMPACT_ATOMS: atom_id res chain seq x y z
N MET A 1 50.04 -64.13 58.82
CA MET A 1 49.51 -64.43 60.20
C MET A 1 48.49 -63.35 60.52
N LYS A 2 47.35 -63.77 60.91
CA LYS A 2 46.20 -63.15 61.64
C LYS A 2 45.01 -62.77 60.76
N TYR A 3 44.08 -63.54 60.98
CA TYR A 3 42.70 -63.62 60.60
C TYR A 3 41.91 -62.49 61.28
N ALA A 4 40.90 -61.95 60.63
CA ALA A 4 39.71 -61.38 61.28
C ALA A 4 38.54 -61.37 60.30
N THR A 5 37.55 -62.04 60.78
CA THR A 5 36.30 -62.46 60.21
C THR A 5 35.26 -61.31 59.98
N PRO A 6 34.20 -61.61 59.24
CA PRO A 6 33.26 -60.58 58.66
C PRO A 6 32.10 -60.30 59.61
N LEU A 7 31.57 -59.10 59.49
CA LEU A 7 30.29 -58.76 60.08
C LEU A 7 29.25 -58.50 58.96
N LEU A 8 28.29 -59.46 58.89
CA LEU A 8 27.13 -59.38 58.02
C LEU A 8 26.16 -58.38 58.63
N ILE A 9 25.91 -57.30 57.88
CA ILE A 9 24.77 -56.42 58.18
C ILE A 9 23.81 -56.47 57.02
N THR A 10 22.66 -57.17 57.33
CA THR A 10 21.48 -57.24 56.47
C THR A 10 20.72 -55.91 56.51
N ALA A 11 20.81 -55.12 55.43
CA ALA A 11 20.00 -53.96 55.28
C ALA A 11 18.71 -54.32 54.51
N THR A 12 17.60 -54.29 55.24
CA THR A 12 16.26 -54.36 54.65
C THR A 12 15.88 -53.19 53.83
N MET A 13 15.77 -53.40 52.54
CA MET A 13 15.42 -52.39 51.57
C MET A 13 13.90 -52.21 51.53
N VAL A 14 13.39 -51.13 52.10
CA VAL A 14 11.98 -50.73 52.00
C VAL A 14 11.74 -50.10 50.62
N LEU A 15 11.02 -50.77 49.74
CA LEU A 15 10.57 -50.20 48.50
C LEU A 15 9.42 -49.20 48.78
N ALA A 16 9.74 -47.92 48.82
CA ALA A 16 8.73 -46.90 48.75
C ALA A 16 8.25 -46.77 47.28
N GLY A 17 7.06 -47.27 47.01
CA GLY A 17 6.39 -47.13 45.73
C GLY A 17 6.04 -45.66 45.47
N CYS A 18 6.72 -45.03 44.52
CA CYS A 18 6.30 -43.75 43.97
C CYS A 18 5.05 -43.99 43.12
N ALA A 19 3.88 -43.69 43.66
CA ALA A 19 2.66 -43.56 42.89
C ALA A 19 2.81 -42.37 41.95
N LYS A 20 2.94 -42.62 40.66
CA LYS A 20 2.82 -41.59 39.60
C LYS A 20 1.42 -41.02 39.67
N LYS A 21 1.27 -39.72 40.02
CA LYS A 21 0.05 -38.98 39.79
C LYS A 21 -0.30 -39.04 38.31
N PRO A 22 -1.58 -39.24 37.93
CA PRO A 22 -2.01 -39.09 36.55
C PRO A 22 -1.71 -37.68 36.10
N PRO A 23 -1.39 -37.45 34.83
CA PRO A 23 -1.24 -36.09 34.30
C PRO A 23 -2.55 -35.32 34.48
N GLU A 24 -2.49 -34.20 35.17
CA GLU A 24 -3.59 -33.26 35.27
C GLU A 24 -3.90 -32.78 33.85
N GLU A 25 -5.06 -33.14 33.32
CA GLU A 25 -5.54 -32.75 32.02
C GLU A 25 -5.70 -31.23 32.03
N LEU A 26 -4.77 -30.52 31.32
CA LEU A 26 -4.85 -29.09 31.14
C LEU A 26 -6.21 -28.74 30.49
N PRO A 27 -6.94 -27.74 31.02
CA PRO A 27 -8.17 -27.29 30.37
C PRO A 27 -7.86 -26.94 28.91
N PRO A 28 -8.76 -27.26 27.94
CA PRO A 28 -8.54 -26.94 26.54
C PRO A 28 -8.27 -25.48 26.41
N ALA A 29 -7.18 -25.15 25.68
CA ALA A 29 -6.85 -23.78 25.36
C ALA A 29 -8.08 -23.07 24.76
N PRO A 30 -8.38 -21.81 25.14
CA PRO A 30 -9.50 -21.09 24.56
C PRO A 30 -9.32 -21.11 23.05
N VAL A 31 -10.31 -21.66 22.35
CA VAL A 31 -10.36 -21.62 20.88
C VAL A 31 -10.32 -20.14 20.53
N GLY A 32 -9.16 -19.68 20.03
CA GLY A 32 -9.02 -18.32 19.55
C GLY A 32 -10.08 -18.11 18.48
N THR A 33 -11.09 -17.33 18.79
CA THR A 33 -12.00 -16.81 17.77
C THR A 33 -11.14 -16.15 16.71
N ALA A 34 -11.15 -16.72 15.50
CA ALA A 34 -10.51 -16.09 14.35
C ALA A 34 -10.93 -14.61 14.34
N PRO A 35 -10.01 -13.66 14.12
CA PRO A 35 -10.38 -12.27 14.08
C PRO A 35 -11.50 -12.10 13.05
N THR A 36 -12.66 -11.67 13.52
CA THR A 36 -13.76 -11.26 12.64
C THR A 36 -13.17 -10.25 11.65
N PRO A 37 -13.30 -10.49 10.32
CA PRO A 37 -12.80 -9.50 9.37
C PRO A 37 -13.42 -8.16 9.74
N ALA A 38 -12.56 -7.14 9.87
CA ALA A 38 -13.00 -5.78 10.16
C ALA A 38 -14.08 -5.41 9.14
N PRO A 39 -15.19 -4.77 9.55
CA PRO A 39 -16.23 -4.36 8.64
C PRO A 39 -15.59 -3.52 7.53
N THR A 40 -15.74 -3.95 6.29
CA THR A 40 -15.38 -3.18 5.10
C THR A 40 -16.07 -1.82 5.23
N PRO A 41 -15.35 -0.69 5.17
CA PRO A 41 -15.98 0.62 5.17
C PRO A 41 -17.09 0.63 4.13
N PRO A 42 -18.26 1.24 4.41
CA PRO A 42 -19.35 1.29 3.43
C PRO A 42 -18.80 1.90 2.14
N ALA A 43 -19.00 1.20 1.03
CA ALA A 43 -18.68 1.71 -0.29
C ALA A 43 -19.36 3.08 -0.43
N GLY A 44 -18.59 4.09 -0.81
CA GLY A 44 -19.12 5.43 -1.04
C GLY A 44 -20.29 5.37 -2.04
N PRO A 45 -21.11 6.42 -2.16
CA PRO A 45 -22.43 6.37 -2.77
C PRO A 45 -22.39 5.82 -4.21
N GLY A 46 -22.76 4.56 -4.37
CA GLY A 46 -23.22 3.98 -5.64
C GLY A 46 -22.17 3.63 -6.71
N TYR A 47 -20.86 3.77 -6.46
CA TYR A 47 -19.84 3.43 -7.46
C TYR A 47 -19.47 1.95 -7.39
N ALA A 48 -19.28 1.32 -8.55
CA ALA A 48 -18.78 -0.06 -8.60
C ALA A 48 -17.34 -0.12 -8.02
N PRO A 49 -17.05 -1.08 -7.11
CA PRO A 49 -15.71 -1.23 -6.54
C PRO A 49 -14.63 -1.32 -7.62
N GLY A 50 -13.51 -0.62 -7.43
CA GLY A 50 -12.41 -0.58 -8.38
C GLY A 50 -12.67 0.26 -9.64
N SER A 51 -13.75 1.04 -9.71
CA SER A 51 -14.04 1.97 -10.81
C SER A 51 -13.39 3.34 -10.61
N GLN A 52 -13.37 4.17 -11.66
CA GLN A 52 -12.92 5.58 -11.55
C GLN A 52 -13.74 6.36 -10.54
N GLY A 53 -15.07 6.13 -10.47
CA GLY A 53 -15.93 6.79 -9.48
C GLY A 53 -15.58 6.38 -8.04
N ASP A 54 -15.34 5.10 -7.82
CA ASP A 54 -14.87 4.59 -6.51
C ASP A 54 -13.49 5.16 -6.15
N PHE A 55 -12.57 5.26 -7.11
CA PHE A 55 -11.27 5.89 -6.93
C PHE A 55 -11.41 7.35 -6.49
N LEU A 56 -12.22 8.14 -7.19
CA LEU A 56 -12.46 9.55 -6.86
C LEU A 56 -13.12 9.75 -5.50
N ALA A 57 -14.03 8.85 -5.10
CA ALA A 57 -14.73 8.92 -3.83
C ALA A 57 -13.85 8.54 -2.61
N ASN A 58 -12.81 7.73 -2.83
CA ASN A 58 -12.00 7.15 -1.75
C ASN A 58 -10.54 7.64 -1.76
N THR A 59 -10.18 8.60 -2.59
CA THR A 59 -8.87 9.25 -2.61
C THR A 59 -9.00 10.75 -2.39
N MET A 60 -7.91 11.38 -1.97
CA MET A 60 -7.89 12.84 -1.76
C MET A 60 -8.07 13.61 -3.07
N SER A 61 -7.47 13.09 -4.15
CA SER A 61 -7.54 13.65 -5.50
C SER A 61 -7.07 12.59 -6.49
N ASP A 62 -7.56 12.69 -7.73
CA ASP A 62 -7.04 11.91 -8.87
C ASP A 62 -5.76 12.52 -9.46
N ARG A 63 -5.38 13.73 -9.06
CA ARG A 63 -4.31 14.53 -9.69
C ARG A 63 -3.35 15.13 -8.69
N VAL A 64 -2.16 15.38 -9.17
CA VAL A 64 -1.11 16.18 -8.53
C VAL A 64 -0.75 17.35 -9.44
N LEU A 65 -0.36 18.48 -8.85
CA LEU A 65 -0.05 19.72 -9.57
C LEU A 65 1.44 19.99 -9.56
N PHE A 66 1.89 20.80 -10.51
CA PHE A 66 3.31 21.11 -10.65
C PHE A 66 3.55 22.61 -10.89
N ASP A 67 4.65 23.08 -10.36
CA ASP A 67 5.15 24.41 -10.73
C ASP A 67 5.60 24.48 -12.19
N THR A 68 5.82 25.70 -12.67
CA THR A 68 6.36 25.97 -14.02
C THR A 68 7.68 25.22 -14.21
N ASP A 69 7.77 24.45 -15.30
CA ASP A 69 8.94 23.65 -15.68
C ASP A 69 9.43 22.64 -14.63
N ARG A 70 8.58 22.33 -13.61
CA ARG A 70 8.88 21.34 -12.58
C ARG A 70 8.12 20.03 -12.80
N PHE A 71 8.71 18.95 -12.24
CA PHE A 71 8.14 17.60 -12.21
C PHE A 71 8.44 16.88 -10.87
N ASN A 72 8.92 17.60 -9.86
CA ASN A 72 9.14 17.07 -8.52
C ASN A 72 7.80 16.93 -7.77
N ILE A 73 7.65 15.87 -6.99
CA ILE A 73 6.50 15.63 -6.12
C ILE A 73 6.74 16.36 -4.80
N ASP A 74 5.90 17.32 -4.49
CA ASP A 74 5.96 18.08 -3.24
C ASP A 74 5.25 17.34 -2.08
N PRO A 75 5.32 17.83 -0.82
CA PRO A 75 4.69 17.16 0.32
C PRO A 75 3.15 17.05 0.21
N GLN A 76 2.47 18.00 -0.45
CA GLN A 76 1.03 17.91 -0.68
C GLN A 76 0.71 16.83 -1.70
N ASP A 77 1.45 16.79 -2.80
CA ASP A 77 1.35 15.75 -3.83
C ASP A 77 1.66 14.37 -3.28
N GLN A 78 2.64 14.26 -2.35
CA GLN A 78 2.95 13.02 -1.66
C GLN A 78 1.74 12.50 -0.87
N ALA A 79 1.01 13.35 -0.15
CA ALA A 79 -0.18 12.96 0.58
C ALA A 79 -1.30 12.46 -0.35
N ILE A 80 -1.49 13.11 -1.50
CA ILE A 80 -2.44 12.69 -2.54
C ILE A 80 -2.05 11.30 -3.06
N LEU A 81 -0.80 11.12 -3.51
CA LEU A 81 -0.32 9.85 -4.05
C LEU A 81 -0.34 8.71 -3.00
N GLN A 82 -0.09 9.02 -1.72
CA GLN A 82 -0.27 8.05 -0.63
C GLN A 82 -1.73 7.61 -0.48
N SER A 83 -2.69 8.52 -0.66
CA SER A 83 -4.11 8.16 -0.65
C SER A 83 -4.47 7.24 -1.82
N GLN A 84 -3.93 7.53 -3.01
CA GLN A 84 -4.09 6.70 -4.20
C GLN A 84 -3.45 5.32 -4.04
N ALA A 85 -2.25 5.24 -3.45
CA ALA A 85 -1.56 3.98 -3.19
C ALA A 85 -2.35 3.09 -2.22
N ARG A 86 -2.96 3.67 -1.17
CA ARG A 86 -3.84 2.92 -0.25
C ARG A 86 -5.07 2.35 -0.96
N TRP A 87 -5.71 3.14 -1.82
CA TRP A 87 -6.83 2.65 -2.61
C TRP A 87 -6.40 1.53 -3.58
N LEU A 88 -5.26 1.69 -4.25
CA LEU A 88 -4.71 0.66 -5.15
C LEU A 88 -4.33 -0.64 -4.40
N ALA A 89 -3.92 -0.56 -3.14
CA ALA A 89 -3.67 -1.74 -2.31
C ALA A 89 -4.97 -2.49 -1.97
N GLN A 90 -6.07 -1.77 -1.75
CA GLN A 90 -7.40 -2.35 -1.50
C GLN A 90 -8.05 -2.90 -2.78
N ASN A 91 -7.62 -2.44 -3.95
CA ASN A 91 -8.15 -2.83 -5.25
C ASN A 91 -7.05 -3.50 -6.12
N PRO A 92 -6.62 -4.74 -5.80
CA PRO A 92 -5.44 -5.35 -6.43
C PRO A 92 -5.58 -5.57 -7.95
N ASN A 93 -6.78 -5.68 -8.45
CA ASN A 93 -7.06 -5.86 -9.88
C ASN A 93 -7.15 -4.54 -10.67
N ALA A 94 -7.26 -3.41 -9.98
CA ALA A 94 -7.31 -2.12 -10.64
C ALA A 94 -5.96 -1.77 -11.27
N ARG A 95 -6.01 -1.19 -12.46
CA ARG A 95 -4.86 -0.62 -13.19
C ARG A 95 -5.13 0.85 -13.41
N ILE A 96 -4.07 1.64 -13.50
CA ILE A 96 -4.18 3.07 -13.76
C ILE A 96 -3.31 3.48 -14.94
N THR A 97 -3.79 4.47 -15.68
CA THR A 97 -2.98 5.27 -16.59
C THR A 97 -2.72 6.62 -15.93
N ILE A 98 -1.47 7.03 -15.88
CA ILE A 98 -1.05 8.32 -15.34
C ILE A 98 -0.80 9.24 -16.52
N GLU A 99 -1.64 10.24 -16.67
CA GLU A 99 -1.62 11.20 -17.76
C GLU A 99 -0.82 12.44 -17.34
N GLY A 100 0.21 12.79 -18.11
CA GLY A 100 1.02 13.98 -17.87
C GLY A 100 0.61 15.14 -18.77
N HIS A 101 0.40 16.31 -18.16
CA HIS A 101 -0.07 17.53 -18.82
C HIS A 101 0.82 18.73 -18.47
N THR A 102 0.77 19.72 -19.35
CA THR A 102 1.49 20.99 -19.20
C THR A 102 0.57 22.17 -19.53
N ASP A 103 1.00 23.36 -19.20
CA ASP A 103 0.38 24.58 -19.74
C ASP A 103 0.72 24.77 -21.22
N GLU A 104 0.13 25.78 -21.83
CA GLU A 104 0.22 26.04 -23.29
C GLU A 104 1.58 26.58 -23.76
N ARG A 105 2.42 27.09 -22.84
CA ARG A 105 3.69 27.78 -23.17
C ARG A 105 4.74 26.78 -23.65
N GLY A 106 5.60 27.23 -24.56
CA GLY A 106 6.68 26.43 -25.13
C GLY A 106 6.26 25.57 -26.34
N THR A 107 7.23 24.83 -26.87
CA THR A 107 7.03 23.97 -28.03
C THR A 107 6.23 22.72 -27.70
N ARG A 108 5.65 22.10 -28.71
CA ARG A 108 4.90 20.84 -28.56
C ARG A 108 5.79 19.71 -28.00
N ASP A 109 6.95 19.52 -28.59
CA ASP A 109 7.87 18.43 -28.21
C ASP A 109 8.40 18.61 -26.80
N TYR A 110 8.75 19.83 -26.41
CA TYR A 110 9.14 20.13 -25.02
C TYR A 110 8.04 19.77 -24.03
N ASN A 111 6.80 20.17 -24.33
CA ASN A 111 5.66 19.89 -23.45
C ASN A 111 5.30 18.40 -23.38
N LEU A 112 5.42 17.65 -24.46
CA LEU A 112 5.27 16.21 -24.44
C LEU A 112 6.33 15.57 -23.52
N ALA A 113 7.59 15.97 -23.66
CA ALA A 113 8.66 15.46 -22.79
C ALA A 113 8.48 15.86 -21.31
N LEU A 114 8.02 17.10 -21.02
CA LEU A 114 7.75 17.56 -19.67
C LEU A 114 6.56 16.80 -19.04
N GLY A 115 5.48 16.60 -19.79
CA GLY A 115 4.32 15.81 -19.36
C GLY A 115 4.70 14.37 -19.05
N GLU A 116 5.56 13.75 -19.86
CA GLU A 116 6.08 12.41 -19.60
C GLU A 116 6.89 12.36 -18.30
N ARG A 117 7.76 13.33 -18.04
CA ARG A 117 8.51 13.40 -16.77
C ARG A 117 7.59 13.51 -15.56
N ARG A 118 6.51 14.31 -15.65
CA ARG A 118 5.50 14.46 -14.60
C ARG A 118 4.76 13.14 -14.32
N ALA A 119 4.28 12.48 -15.38
CA ALA A 119 3.63 11.18 -15.26
C ALA A 119 4.57 10.14 -14.65
N ASN A 120 5.83 10.08 -15.08
CA ASN A 120 6.83 9.17 -14.55
C ASN A 120 7.21 9.50 -13.10
N ALA A 121 7.25 10.77 -12.69
CA ALA A 121 7.49 11.16 -11.30
C ALA A 121 6.39 10.62 -10.37
N ALA A 122 5.11 10.79 -10.75
CA ALA A 122 3.99 10.22 -10.00
C ALA A 122 4.02 8.68 -9.97
N LYS A 123 4.29 8.02 -11.10
CA LYS A 123 4.46 6.57 -11.19
C LYS A 123 5.56 6.05 -10.27
N ASN A 124 6.73 6.69 -10.30
CA ASN A 124 7.87 6.27 -9.49
C ASN A 124 7.58 6.43 -8.00
N TYR A 125 6.89 7.49 -7.61
CA TYR A 125 6.48 7.69 -6.22
C TYR A 125 5.46 6.63 -5.78
N LEU A 126 4.43 6.32 -6.59
CA LEU A 126 3.50 5.23 -6.31
C LEU A 126 4.21 3.86 -6.22
N ALA A 127 5.21 3.62 -7.09
CA ALA A 127 6.01 2.40 -7.03
C ALA A 127 6.83 2.30 -5.73
N SER A 128 7.37 3.42 -5.23
CA SER A 128 8.08 3.46 -3.94
C SER A 128 7.16 3.18 -2.74
N LEU A 129 5.84 3.39 -2.90
CA LEU A 129 4.81 3.04 -1.93
C LEU A 129 4.30 1.59 -2.08
N GLY A 130 4.91 0.79 -2.96
CA GLY A 130 4.59 -0.63 -3.14
C GLY A 130 3.57 -0.94 -4.24
N VAL A 131 3.13 0.04 -5.03
CA VAL A 131 2.26 -0.23 -6.19
C VAL A 131 3.09 -0.85 -7.31
N SER A 132 2.68 -2.03 -7.80
CA SER A 132 3.40 -2.73 -8.88
C SER A 132 3.47 -1.88 -10.16
N PRO A 133 4.66 -1.65 -10.74
CA PRO A 133 4.82 -0.93 -12.00
C PRO A 133 4.02 -1.52 -13.17
N ALA A 134 3.75 -2.83 -13.15
CA ALA A 134 2.94 -3.52 -14.17
C ALA A 134 1.45 -3.10 -14.16
N ARG A 135 1.01 -2.45 -13.09
CA ARG A 135 -0.36 -1.91 -12.96
C ARG A 135 -0.47 -0.45 -13.39
N MET A 136 0.64 0.18 -13.76
CA MET A 136 0.73 1.61 -14.02
C MET A 136 1.31 1.87 -15.41
N THR A 137 0.53 2.50 -16.27
CA THR A 137 0.98 3.01 -17.58
C THR A 137 1.11 4.52 -17.52
N THR A 138 2.08 5.10 -18.19
CA THR A 138 2.22 6.56 -18.33
C THR A 138 1.91 6.97 -19.77
N VAL A 139 1.28 8.12 -19.92
CA VAL A 139 1.07 8.77 -21.21
C VAL A 139 1.24 10.28 -21.04
N SER A 140 1.82 10.94 -22.01
CA SER A 140 1.89 12.40 -22.05
C SER A 140 0.99 12.95 -23.12
N TYR A 141 0.17 13.91 -22.74
CA TYR A 141 -0.57 14.76 -23.67
C TYR A 141 0.06 16.13 -23.83
N GLY A 142 1.13 16.42 -23.06
CA GLY A 142 1.74 17.75 -23.07
C GLY A 142 0.67 18.82 -22.89
N LYS A 143 0.61 19.77 -23.81
CA LYS A 143 -0.36 20.86 -23.81
C LYS A 143 -1.63 20.61 -24.64
N GLU A 144 -1.78 19.42 -25.22
CA GLU A 144 -2.85 19.10 -26.17
C GLU A 144 -4.22 18.89 -25.51
N ARG A 145 -4.27 18.69 -24.20
CA ARG A 145 -5.50 18.46 -23.43
C ARG A 145 -5.58 19.37 -22.22
N PRO A 146 -5.79 20.69 -22.42
CA PRO A 146 -5.98 21.62 -21.31
C PRO A 146 -7.28 21.32 -20.55
N GLU A 147 -7.24 21.45 -19.24
CA GLU A 147 -8.42 21.38 -18.37
C GLU A 147 -9.04 22.76 -18.19
N ALA A 148 -8.21 23.76 -17.96
CA ALA A 148 -8.64 25.15 -17.88
C ALA A 148 -8.21 25.91 -19.14
N LEU A 149 -9.18 26.60 -19.72
CA LEU A 149 -8.96 27.48 -20.86
C LEU A 149 -8.56 28.88 -20.38
N GLY A 150 -7.69 29.54 -21.14
CA GLY A 150 -7.22 30.90 -20.87
C GLY A 150 -5.71 30.99 -20.72
N SER A 151 -5.16 32.13 -21.15
CA SER A 151 -3.73 32.42 -21.13
C SER A 151 -3.37 33.27 -19.90
N ASN A 152 -3.55 32.68 -18.72
CA ASN A 152 -3.26 33.30 -17.43
C ASN A 152 -2.76 32.25 -16.42
N GLU A 153 -2.12 32.72 -15.34
CA GLU A 153 -1.50 31.83 -14.35
C GLU A 153 -2.51 30.88 -13.67
N ALA A 154 -3.76 31.32 -13.46
CA ALA A 154 -4.77 30.48 -12.82
C ALA A 154 -5.13 29.27 -13.71
N ALA A 155 -5.26 29.44 -15.02
CA ALA A 155 -5.48 28.38 -15.98
C ALA A 155 -4.22 27.51 -16.14
N TRP A 156 -3.04 28.14 -16.25
CA TRP A 156 -1.79 27.40 -16.39
C TRP A 156 -1.50 26.49 -15.19
N ALA A 157 -1.74 26.97 -13.96
CA ALA A 157 -1.54 26.18 -12.75
C ALA A 157 -2.41 24.91 -12.73
N GLN A 158 -3.66 24.97 -13.19
CA GLN A 158 -4.54 23.81 -13.32
C GLN A 158 -4.10 22.85 -14.43
N ASN A 159 -3.50 23.38 -15.50
CA ASN A 159 -3.05 22.58 -16.63
C ASN A 159 -1.73 21.83 -16.33
N ARG A 160 -0.88 22.36 -15.45
CA ARG A 160 0.37 21.71 -15.02
C ARG A 160 0.07 20.59 -14.02
N ARG A 161 -0.34 19.42 -14.52
CA ARG A 161 -0.80 18.31 -13.67
C ARG A 161 -0.38 16.93 -14.18
N ALA A 162 -0.42 15.95 -13.29
CA ALA A 162 -0.52 14.53 -13.65
C ALA A 162 -1.80 13.95 -13.08
N VAL A 163 -2.54 13.19 -13.88
CA VAL A 163 -3.87 12.63 -13.52
C VAL A 163 -3.80 11.12 -13.54
N SER A 164 -4.30 10.49 -12.48
CA SER A 164 -4.45 9.03 -12.39
C SER A 164 -5.85 8.63 -12.85
N VAL A 165 -5.92 7.87 -13.93
CA VAL A 165 -7.17 7.37 -14.52
C VAL A 165 -7.22 5.86 -14.38
N VAL A 166 -8.28 5.34 -13.75
CA VAL A 166 -8.48 3.89 -13.59
C VAL A 166 -8.91 3.31 -14.94
N VAL A 167 -8.20 2.27 -15.37
CA VAL A 167 -8.52 1.51 -16.59
C VAL A 167 -8.97 0.10 -16.21
N ARG A 168 -9.92 -0.43 -16.95
CA ARG A 168 -10.49 -1.77 -16.77
C ARG A 168 -9.80 -2.77 -17.69
#